data_c6f24112c36633c2c93c3fee40b71a01
#
_entry.id   c6f24112c36633c2c93c3fee40b71a01
#
_cell.length_a   1.000
_cell.length_b   1.000
_cell.length_c   1.000
_cell.angle_alpha   90.00
_cell.angle_beta   90.00
_cell.angle_gamma   90.00
#
_symmetry.space_group_name_H-M   'P 1'
#
loop_
_entity.id
_entity.type
_entity.pdbx_description
1 polymer ?
#
loop_
_entity_poly.entity_id
_entity_poly.type
_entity_poly.pdbx_seq_one_letter_code
_entity_poly.pdbx_strand_id
1 'polypeptide(L)'
;MAKSIMQEDVTHCYICGRNGYADRLEWHHVFGGSNRDNSEDFGLVVHICGERCHRNGKESVHRNAKVDRALKAAAQECAMVRYGLTVEQFRKIFRKSYL
;
A
#
# COMPACT_ATOMS: atom_id res chain seq x y z
N MET A 1 9.15 10.13 -6.98
CA MET A 1 8.33 9.03 -6.41
C MET A 1 9.24 7.87 -6.03
N ALA A 2 9.07 7.35 -4.83
CA ALA A 2 9.88 6.24 -4.37
C ALA A 2 9.57 4.97 -5.17
N LYS A 3 10.57 4.09 -5.27
CA LYS A 3 10.36 2.78 -5.87
C LYS A 3 9.62 1.87 -4.88
N SER A 4 8.57 1.21 -5.34
CA SER A 4 7.82 0.27 -4.51
C SER A 4 8.68 -0.95 -4.15
N ILE A 5 8.68 -1.34 -2.88
CA ILE A 5 9.24 -2.62 -2.47
C ILE A 5 8.19 -3.73 -2.45
N MET A 6 6.91 -3.37 -2.66
CA MET A 6 5.79 -4.30 -2.64
C MET A 6 5.42 -4.82 -4.03
N GLN A 7 5.76 -4.06 -5.08
CA GLN A 7 5.28 -4.31 -6.43
C GLN A 7 6.39 -4.08 -7.42
N GLU A 8 6.78 -5.12 -8.16
CA GLU A 8 7.76 -4.98 -9.23
C GLU A 8 7.12 -4.49 -10.51
N ASP A 9 5.98 -5.07 -10.87
CA ASP A 9 5.25 -4.72 -12.10
C ASP A 9 4.20 -3.65 -11.79
N VAL A 10 4.58 -2.39 -12.03
CA VAL A 10 3.69 -1.25 -11.81
C VAL A 10 2.77 -0.98 -12.99
N THR A 11 2.77 -1.85 -14.01
CA THR A 11 1.85 -1.74 -15.15
C THR A 11 0.51 -2.42 -14.89
N HIS A 12 0.38 -3.10 -13.76
CA HIS A 12 -0.84 -3.81 -13.36
C HIS A 12 -1.23 -3.43 -11.94
N CYS A 13 -2.53 -3.45 -11.68
CA CYS A 13 -3.06 -3.16 -10.35
C CYS A 13 -2.57 -4.19 -9.33
N TYR A 14 -2.03 -3.72 -8.22
CA TYR A 14 -1.55 -4.59 -7.15
C TYR A 14 -2.67 -5.45 -6.54
N ILE A 15 -3.89 -4.92 -6.51
CA ILE A 15 -5.03 -5.59 -5.85
C ILE A 15 -5.75 -6.55 -6.81
N CYS A 16 -6.14 -6.10 -7.99
CA CYS A 16 -6.96 -6.90 -8.90
C CYS A 16 -6.24 -7.41 -10.14
N GLY A 17 -5.01 -6.95 -10.39
CA GLY A 17 -4.20 -7.41 -11.52
C GLY A 17 -4.54 -6.80 -12.88
N ARG A 18 -5.50 -5.88 -12.97
CA ARG A 18 -5.85 -5.24 -14.24
C ARG A 18 -4.76 -4.30 -14.72
N ASN A 19 -4.68 -4.12 -16.04
CA ASN A 19 -3.60 -3.36 -16.67
C ASN A 19 -3.82 -1.84 -16.73
N GLY A 20 -4.90 -1.35 -16.14
CA GLY A 20 -5.16 0.09 -16.12
C GLY A 20 -5.75 0.66 -17.40
N TYR A 21 -6.11 -0.18 -18.38
CA TYR A 21 -6.66 0.30 -19.64
C TYR A 21 -8.01 0.99 -19.46
N ALA A 22 -8.94 0.34 -18.77
CA ALA A 22 -10.27 0.88 -18.54
C ALA A 22 -10.37 1.75 -17.29
N ASP A 23 -9.45 1.57 -16.35
CA ASP A 23 -9.46 2.27 -15.07
C ASP A 23 -8.00 2.58 -14.73
N ARG A 24 -7.60 3.82 -14.99
CA ARG A 24 -6.21 4.25 -14.89
C ARG A 24 -5.62 3.95 -13.52
N LEU A 25 -4.42 3.37 -13.51
CA LEU A 25 -3.69 3.08 -12.28
C LEU A 25 -3.21 4.37 -11.63
N GLU A 26 -3.26 4.41 -10.32
CA GLU A 26 -2.78 5.53 -9.50
C GLU A 26 -1.84 5.02 -8.43
N TRP A 27 -0.85 5.86 -8.06
CA TRP A 27 -0.04 5.59 -6.90
C TRP A 27 -0.86 5.74 -5.63
N HIS A 28 -0.74 4.76 -4.75
CA HIS A 28 -1.38 4.77 -3.44
C HIS A 28 -0.30 4.61 -2.38
N HIS A 29 -0.19 5.57 -1.47
CA HIS A 29 0.64 5.45 -0.28
C HIS A 29 -0.12 4.58 0.72
N VAL A 30 0.43 3.40 1.04
CA VAL A 30 -0.30 2.42 1.86
C VAL A 30 -0.64 3.00 3.23
N PHE A 31 0.31 3.73 3.83
CA PHE A 31 0.07 4.45 5.08
C PHE A 31 -0.03 5.94 4.74
N GLY A 32 -1.22 6.49 4.97
CA GLY A 32 -1.51 7.89 4.63
C GLY A 32 -1.38 8.82 5.84
N GLY A 33 -1.96 10.01 5.70
CA GLY A 33 -1.95 11.00 6.76
C GLY A 33 -0.54 11.35 7.20
N SER A 34 -0.28 11.31 8.50
CA SER A 34 1.05 11.62 9.06
C SER A 34 2.11 10.59 8.70
N ASN A 35 1.72 9.42 8.19
CA ASN A 35 2.67 8.38 7.77
C ASN A 35 2.93 8.36 6.27
N ARG A 36 2.40 9.32 5.52
CA ARG A 36 2.60 9.37 4.06
C ARG A 36 4.08 9.46 3.70
N ASP A 37 4.83 10.32 4.37
CA ASP A 37 6.27 10.46 4.12
C ASP A 37 7.02 9.17 4.47
N ASN A 38 6.61 8.48 5.52
CA ASN A 38 7.21 7.18 5.86
C ASN A 38 6.91 6.14 4.78
N SER A 39 5.68 6.11 4.25
CA SER A 39 5.35 5.23 3.12
C SER A 39 6.26 5.51 1.92
N GLU A 40 6.44 6.78 1.59
CA GLU A 40 7.31 7.19 0.48
C GLU A 40 8.75 6.75 0.73
N ASP A 41 9.28 7.03 1.92
CA ASP A 41 10.68 6.74 2.26
C ASP A 41 10.97 5.24 2.28
N PHE A 42 10.01 4.43 2.71
CA PHE A 42 10.18 2.99 2.84
C PHE A 42 9.74 2.22 1.59
N GLY A 43 9.22 2.90 0.58
CA GLY A 43 8.76 2.26 -0.64
C GLY A 43 7.44 1.50 -0.46
N LEU A 44 6.62 1.88 0.51
CA LEU A 44 5.33 1.26 0.77
C LEU A 44 4.25 1.96 -0.03
N VAL A 45 4.39 1.88 -1.35
CA VAL A 45 3.51 2.48 -2.34
C VAL A 45 3.18 1.44 -3.39
N VAL A 46 1.95 1.46 -3.89
CA VAL A 46 1.49 0.53 -4.91
C VAL A 46 0.69 1.25 -5.97
N HIS A 47 0.70 0.72 -7.21
CA HIS A 47 -0.18 1.16 -8.27
C HIS A 47 -1.47 0.35 -8.22
N ILE A 48 -2.61 1.01 -8.13
CA ILE A 48 -3.93 0.37 -8.08
C ILE A 48 -4.92 1.12 -8.96
N CYS A 49 -5.97 0.43 -9.40
CA CYS A 49 -7.04 1.03 -10.19
C CYS A 49 -7.62 2.24 -9.47
N GLY A 50 -7.73 3.37 -10.17
CA GLY A 50 -8.15 4.63 -9.55
C GLY A 50 -9.56 4.59 -8.96
N GLU A 51 -10.53 4.03 -9.69
CA GLU A 51 -11.91 3.96 -9.22
C GLU A 51 -12.20 2.66 -8.48
N ARG A 52 -11.87 1.53 -9.11
CA ARG A 52 -12.24 0.21 -8.59
C ARG A 52 -11.55 -0.15 -7.28
N CYS A 53 -10.23 0.07 -7.20
CA CYS A 53 -9.45 -0.41 -6.06
C CYS A 53 -9.02 0.72 -5.13
N HIS A 54 -9.00 1.96 -5.59
CA HIS A 54 -8.53 3.09 -4.79
C HIS A 54 -9.67 3.86 -4.14
N ARG A 55 -10.61 4.41 -4.92
CA ARG A 55 -11.57 5.38 -4.40
C ARG A 55 -12.99 4.85 -4.16
N ASN A 56 -13.64 4.30 -5.17
CA ASN A 56 -15.09 4.16 -5.15
C ASN A 56 -15.63 2.75 -5.23
N GLY A 57 -14.86 1.77 -5.70
CA GLY A 57 -15.31 0.39 -5.75
C GLY A 57 -15.61 -0.13 -4.36
N LYS A 58 -16.53 -1.08 -4.24
CA LYS A 58 -16.88 -1.65 -2.94
C LYS A 58 -15.72 -2.41 -2.28
N GLU A 59 -14.73 -2.83 -3.08
CA GLU A 59 -13.50 -3.46 -2.58
C GLU A 59 -12.32 -2.49 -2.59
N SER A 60 -12.57 -1.17 -2.73
CA SER A 60 -11.52 -0.18 -2.74
C SER A 60 -10.98 0.09 -1.34
N VAL A 61 -9.71 0.50 -1.28
CA VAL A 61 -9.05 0.78 0.01
C VAL A 61 -9.72 1.92 0.78
N HIS A 62 -10.32 2.88 0.08
CA HIS A 62 -10.99 4.00 0.75
C HIS A 62 -12.42 3.69 1.19
N ARG A 63 -13.03 2.63 0.69
CA ARG A 63 -14.41 2.28 1.06
C ARG A 63 -14.52 0.96 1.83
N ASN A 64 -13.48 0.14 1.80
CA ASN A 64 -13.51 -1.17 2.45
C ASN A 64 -12.35 -1.27 3.45
N ALA A 65 -12.68 -1.14 4.73
CA ALA A 65 -11.68 -1.15 5.80
C ALA A 65 -10.90 -2.47 5.87
N LYS A 66 -11.52 -3.58 5.50
CA LYS A 66 -10.84 -4.88 5.50
C LYS A 66 -9.78 -4.94 4.41
N VAL A 67 -10.08 -4.41 3.22
CA VAL A 67 -9.12 -4.35 2.11
C VAL A 67 -7.95 -3.44 2.49
N ASP A 68 -8.25 -2.27 3.03
CA ASP A 68 -7.21 -1.32 3.47
C ASP A 68 -6.32 -1.95 4.54
N ARG A 69 -6.91 -2.60 5.53
CA ARG A 69 -6.15 -3.25 6.61
C ARG A 69 -5.29 -4.40 6.09
N ALA A 70 -5.81 -5.22 5.18
CA ALA A 70 -5.05 -6.31 4.58
C ALA A 70 -3.84 -5.78 3.81
N LEU A 71 -4.03 -4.69 3.08
CA LEU A 71 -2.94 -4.04 2.35
C LEU A 71 -1.88 -3.50 3.31
N LYS A 72 -2.30 -2.89 4.40
CA LYS A 72 -1.39 -2.38 5.43
C LYS A 72 -0.62 -3.49 6.12
N ALA A 73 -1.26 -4.63 6.40
CA ALA A 73 -0.58 -5.80 6.96
C ALA A 73 0.48 -6.33 6.01
N ALA A 74 0.15 -6.44 4.72
CA ALA A 74 1.11 -6.88 3.70
C ALA A 74 2.29 -5.90 3.59
N ALA A 75 2.02 -4.61 3.65
CA ALA A 75 3.06 -3.58 3.62
C ALA A 75 3.98 -3.68 4.84
N GLN A 76 3.42 -3.89 6.01
CA GLN A 76 4.20 -4.06 7.24
C GLN A 76 5.12 -5.27 7.14
N GLU A 77 4.60 -6.42 6.68
CA GLU A 77 5.42 -7.61 6.51
C GLU A 77 6.56 -7.36 5.53
N CYS A 78 6.26 -6.71 4.42
CA CYS A 78 7.25 -6.34 3.42
C CYS A 78 8.37 -5.49 4.01
N ALA A 79 8.00 -4.46 4.77
CA ALA A 79 8.97 -3.55 5.39
C ALA A 79 9.82 -4.28 6.43
N MET A 80 9.19 -5.13 7.24
CA MET A 80 9.89 -5.89 8.28
C MET A 80 10.94 -6.80 7.67
N VAL A 81 10.60 -7.49 6.59
CA VAL A 81 11.54 -8.39 5.89
C VAL A 81 12.64 -7.58 5.19
N ARG A 82 12.25 -6.56 4.45
CA ARG A 82 13.18 -5.78 3.62
C ARG A 82 14.21 -5.02 4.45
N TYR A 83 13.79 -4.47 5.59
CA TYR A 83 14.65 -3.61 6.42
C TYR A 83 15.07 -4.27 7.74
N GLY A 84 14.69 -5.52 7.96
CA GLY A 84 15.05 -6.24 9.19
C GLY A 84 14.43 -5.64 10.45
N LEU A 85 13.18 -5.20 10.37
CA LEU A 85 12.51 -4.55 11.49
C LEU A 85 11.74 -5.55 12.35
N THR A 86 11.78 -5.34 13.67
CA THR A 86 10.84 -6.00 14.59
C THR A 86 9.50 -5.28 14.56
N VAL A 87 8.47 -5.91 15.11
CA VAL A 87 7.15 -5.28 15.25
C VAL A 87 7.27 -3.97 16.04
N GLU A 88 8.06 -3.96 17.11
CA GLU A 88 8.24 -2.76 17.93
C GLU A 88 8.93 -1.63 17.16
N GLN A 89 9.92 -1.97 16.35
CA GLN A 89 10.60 -0.97 15.51
C GLN A 89 9.65 -0.41 14.47
N PHE A 90 8.82 -1.26 13.86
CA PHE A 90 7.80 -0.80 12.92
C PHE A 90 6.80 0.14 13.61
N ARG A 91 6.34 -0.22 14.81
CA ARG A 91 5.41 0.62 15.58
C ARG A 91 6.00 1.99 15.93
N LYS A 92 7.29 2.07 16.20
CA LYS A 92 7.94 3.35 16.46
C LYS A 92 7.90 4.27 15.24
N ILE A 93 8.04 3.70 14.05
CA ILE A 93 8.04 4.48 12.80
C ILE A 93 6.61 4.83 12.38
N PHE A 94 5.72 3.84 12.35
CA PHE A 94 4.35 3.97 11.82
C PHE A 94 3.29 4.10 12.90
N ARG A 95 3.69 4.05 14.18
CA ARG A 95 2.85 4.28 15.37
C ARG A 95 1.89 3.15 15.72
N LYS A 96 1.68 2.19 14.84
CA LYS A 96 0.74 1.08 15.06
C LYS A 96 1.21 -0.15 14.29
N SER A 97 0.88 -1.34 14.80
CA SER A 97 1.07 -2.60 14.09
C SER A 97 -0.26 -3.06 13.51
N TYR A 98 -0.19 -3.65 12.33
CA TYR A 98 -1.35 -4.23 11.62
C TYR A 98 -1.26 -5.77 11.57
N LEU A 99 -0.30 -6.33 12.28
CA LEU A 99 -0.14 -7.77 12.40
C LEU A 99 -0.73 -8.32 13.68
#